data_fa1e10a9c664f6ec0386c267decc8fe3
#
_entry.id   fa1e10a9c664f6ec0386c267decc8fe3
#
_cell.length_a   1.000
_cell.length_b   1.000
_cell.length_c   1.000
_cell.angle_alpha   90.00
_cell.angle_beta   90.00
_cell.angle_gamma   90.00
#
_symmetry.space_group_name_H-M   'P 1'
#
loop_
_entity.id
_entity.type
_entity.pdbx_description
1 polymer ?
#
loop_
_entity_poly.entity_id
_entity_poly.type
_entity_poly.pdbx_seq_one_letter_code
_entity_poly.pdbx_strand_id
1 'polypeptide(L)'
;MAHVGTTPNLGLPVWNGGDKPEMADFNDAFSKLDADGAAILYGTGENWNRVFKFANGLMIIVWQQSYSAVITAAYGSIFNNRITRTFPQAFTERPFASVNVMSPGMIWTTIDTAGIQPNQISFRLISPVAISSAIAVSEIGIAIGRWK
;
A
#
# COMPACT_ATOMS: atom_id res chain seq x y z
N MET A 1 1.65 42.76 9.67
CA MET A 1 1.17 43.07 8.31
C MET A 1 0.76 41.75 7.68
N ALA A 2 -0.39 41.73 7.02
CA ALA A 2 -0.91 40.52 6.38
C ALA A 2 0.01 40.13 5.21
N HIS A 3 0.12 38.82 4.94
CA HIS A 3 0.76 38.29 3.74
C HIS A 3 0.09 38.84 2.46
N VAL A 4 0.84 38.96 1.38
CA VAL A 4 0.37 39.56 0.11
C VAL A 4 -0.38 38.61 -0.80
N GLY A 5 -0.36 37.32 -0.48
CA GLY A 5 -1.05 36.28 -1.26
C GLY A 5 -0.80 34.90 -0.68
N THR A 6 -1.23 33.87 -1.43
CA THR A 6 -1.02 32.48 -1.06
C THR A 6 -0.44 31.69 -2.23
N THR A 7 0.29 30.61 -1.91
CA THR A 7 0.78 29.67 -2.94
C THR A 7 -0.38 28.93 -3.60
N PRO A 8 -0.32 28.63 -4.92
CA PRO A 8 -1.48 28.09 -5.66
C PRO A 8 -1.91 26.69 -5.23
N ASN A 9 -1.02 25.87 -4.72
CA ASN A 9 -1.33 24.46 -4.39
C ASN A 9 -1.75 24.27 -2.93
N LEU A 10 -0.96 24.80 -1.98
CA LEU A 10 -1.18 24.58 -0.55
C LEU A 10 -1.80 25.79 0.16
N GLY A 11 -1.99 26.91 -0.55
CA GLY A 11 -2.52 28.14 0.03
C GLY A 11 -1.65 28.70 1.17
N LEU A 12 -0.33 28.42 1.13
CA LEU A 12 0.61 28.92 2.13
C LEU A 12 0.82 30.43 1.98
N PRO A 13 0.98 31.18 3.08
CA PRO A 13 1.24 32.61 3.01
C PRO A 13 2.45 32.97 2.15
N VAL A 14 2.37 34.04 1.37
CA VAL A 14 3.48 34.62 0.59
C VAL A 14 3.72 36.02 1.11
N TRP A 15 4.95 36.33 1.44
CA TRP A 15 5.38 37.64 1.95
C TRP A 15 6.30 38.37 0.96
N ASN A 16 6.26 39.70 0.96
CA ASN A 16 7.25 40.53 0.28
C ASN A 16 8.48 40.77 1.17
N GLY A 17 9.61 41.18 0.56
CA GLY A 17 10.88 41.34 1.25
C GLY A 17 10.93 42.35 2.40
N GLY A 18 9.88 43.15 2.60
CA GLY A 18 9.73 44.09 3.75
C GLY A 18 8.71 43.64 4.80
N ASP A 19 8.04 42.55 4.58
CA ASP A 19 7.02 42.05 5.49
C ASP A 19 7.63 41.38 6.71
N LYS A 20 6.96 41.52 7.86
CA LYS A 20 7.28 40.78 9.09
C LYS A 20 6.20 39.71 9.30
N PRO A 21 6.52 38.44 9.03
CA PRO A 21 5.58 37.35 9.29
C PRO A 21 5.21 37.31 10.78
N GLU A 22 3.92 37.11 11.07
CA GLU A 22 3.46 36.91 12.43
C GLU A 22 3.48 35.40 12.76
N MET A 23 3.56 35.07 14.06
CA MET A 23 3.54 33.68 14.51
C MET A 23 2.26 32.96 14.05
N ALA A 24 1.14 33.69 13.93
CA ALA A 24 -0.12 33.17 13.42
C ALA A 24 0.02 32.67 11.97
N ASP A 25 0.73 33.41 11.11
CA ASP A 25 0.97 33.03 9.71
C ASP A 25 1.78 31.73 9.60
N PHE A 26 2.80 31.57 10.46
CA PHE A 26 3.59 30.32 10.49
C PHE A 26 2.75 29.15 11.01
N ASN A 27 2.00 29.35 12.08
CA ASN A 27 1.13 28.30 12.63
C ASN A 27 0.08 27.86 11.62
N ASP A 28 -0.51 28.79 10.87
CA ASP A 28 -1.47 28.50 9.80
C ASP A 28 -0.80 27.73 8.64
N ALA A 29 0.39 28.15 8.22
CA ALA A 29 1.18 27.45 7.22
C ALA A 29 1.53 26.02 7.65
N PHE A 30 1.99 25.82 8.88
CA PHE A 30 2.30 24.50 9.41
C PHE A 30 1.04 23.64 9.56
N SER A 31 -0.09 24.21 9.99
CA SER A 31 -1.36 23.51 10.08
C SER A 31 -1.84 23.03 8.69
N LYS A 32 -1.67 23.85 7.64
CA LYS A 32 -1.99 23.46 6.27
C LYS A 32 -1.04 22.36 5.75
N LEU A 33 0.27 22.48 6.04
CA LEU A 33 1.24 21.44 5.70
C LEU A 33 0.94 20.11 6.41
N ASP A 34 0.49 20.16 7.66
CA ASP A 34 0.10 18.97 8.42
C ASP A 34 -1.21 18.35 7.88
N ALA A 35 -2.16 19.18 7.50
CA ALA A 35 -3.46 18.74 6.96
C ALA A 35 -3.35 18.19 5.53
N ASP A 36 -2.60 18.86 4.65
CA ASP A 36 -2.50 18.57 3.22
C ASP A 36 -1.15 17.93 2.84
N GLY A 37 -0.16 18.02 3.71
CA GLY A 37 1.16 17.45 3.53
C GLY A 37 1.13 15.93 3.53
N ALA A 38 2.04 15.33 2.80
CA ALA A 38 2.27 13.89 2.80
C ALA A 38 3.01 13.50 4.10
N ALA A 39 2.28 13.39 5.21
CA ALA A 39 2.82 12.71 6.38
C ALA A 39 3.01 11.24 6.04
N ILE A 40 4.24 10.84 5.74
CA ILE A 40 4.59 9.45 5.46
C ILE A 40 4.88 8.78 6.79
N LEU A 41 3.94 7.96 7.25
CA LEU A 41 4.17 7.08 8.39
C LEU A 41 4.78 5.78 7.89
N TYR A 42 6.00 5.49 8.28
CA TYR A 42 6.62 4.20 8.01
C TYR A 42 6.14 3.17 9.03
N GLY A 43 5.47 2.13 8.55
CA GLY A 43 5.34 0.91 9.32
C GLY A 43 6.66 0.13 9.24
N THR A 44 7.36 -0.04 10.35
CA THR A 44 8.49 -0.96 10.45
C THR A 44 7.94 -2.36 10.70
N GLY A 45 7.86 -3.18 9.65
CA GLY A 45 7.59 -4.62 9.74
C GLY A 45 8.78 -5.39 9.15
N GLU A 46 8.99 -6.60 9.62
CA GLU A 46 9.86 -7.55 8.94
C GLU A 46 9.31 -7.80 7.51
N ASN A 47 10.20 -8.17 6.57
CA ASN A 47 9.82 -8.50 5.19
C ASN A 47 9.31 -7.34 4.31
N TRP A 48 9.89 -6.16 4.40
CA TRP A 48 9.59 -5.02 3.52
C TRP A 48 8.14 -4.53 3.54
N ASN A 49 7.36 -4.87 4.55
CA ASN A 49 6.02 -4.34 4.73
C ASN A 49 6.09 -2.84 5.06
N ARG A 50 5.75 -2.00 4.11
CA ARG A 50 5.75 -0.54 4.27
C ARG A 50 4.34 0.01 4.08
N VAL A 51 3.95 0.89 5.00
CA VAL A 51 2.68 1.60 4.95
C VAL A 51 2.97 3.07 4.77
N PHE A 52 2.44 3.65 3.71
CA PHE A 52 2.50 5.09 3.43
C PHE A 52 1.10 5.66 3.59
N LYS A 53 0.92 6.57 4.53
CA LYS A 53 -0.33 7.31 4.72
C LYS A 53 -0.14 8.76 4.32
N PHE A 54 -1.10 9.27 3.60
CA PHE A 54 -1.14 10.66 3.16
C PHE A 54 -2.29 11.39 3.89
N ALA A 55 -2.08 12.67 4.19
CA ALA A 55 -3.06 13.47 4.92
C ALA A 55 -4.42 13.56 4.21
N ASN A 56 -4.44 13.48 2.86
CA ASN A 56 -5.66 13.44 2.05
C ASN A 56 -6.46 12.12 2.14
N GLY A 57 -6.04 11.18 3.01
CA GLY A 57 -6.71 9.90 3.23
C GLY A 57 -6.25 8.77 2.32
N LEU A 58 -5.29 9.00 1.40
CA LEU A 58 -4.69 7.93 0.63
C LEU A 58 -3.79 7.08 1.52
N MET A 59 -3.81 5.76 1.32
CA MET A 59 -2.86 4.83 1.90
C MET A 59 -2.33 3.88 0.84
N ILE A 60 -1.02 3.66 0.87
CA ILE A 60 -0.33 2.68 0.02
C ILE A 60 0.37 1.69 0.95
N ILE A 61 0.15 0.41 0.72
CA ILE A 61 0.86 -0.68 1.38
C ILE A 61 1.65 -1.42 0.31
N VAL A 62 2.95 -1.62 0.54
CA VAL A 62 3.80 -2.47 -0.27
C VAL A 62 4.41 -3.54 0.61
N TRP A 63 4.52 -4.76 0.07
CA TRP A 63 5.15 -5.86 0.80
C TRP A 63 5.95 -6.75 -0.13
N GLN A 64 6.92 -7.41 0.46
CA GLN A 64 7.66 -8.52 -0.14
C GLN A 64 7.82 -9.60 0.91
N GLN A 65 7.53 -10.86 0.55
CA GLN A 65 7.69 -11.99 1.44
C GLN A 65 8.19 -13.21 0.68
N SER A 66 9.12 -13.94 1.29
CA SER A 66 9.60 -15.21 0.78
C SER A 66 9.13 -16.34 1.68
N TYR A 67 8.66 -17.42 1.09
CA TYR A 67 8.16 -18.61 1.77
C TYR A 67 8.27 -19.84 0.88
N SER A 68 7.99 -21.00 1.42
CA SER A 68 7.90 -22.25 0.66
C SER A 68 6.43 -22.64 0.47
N ALA A 69 6.08 -23.10 -0.71
CA ALA A 69 4.71 -23.51 -1.02
C ALA A 69 4.66 -24.84 -1.77
N VAL A 70 3.57 -25.59 -1.57
CA VAL A 70 3.15 -26.70 -2.41
C VAL A 70 1.89 -26.29 -3.17
N ILE A 71 1.66 -26.82 -4.37
CA ILE A 71 0.51 -26.46 -5.21
C ILE A 71 -0.11 -27.76 -5.72
N THR A 72 -1.08 -28.32 -4.96
CA THR A 72 -1.60 -29.66 -5.18
C THR A 72 -3.10 -29.72 -5.31
N ALA A 73 -3.85 -28.66 -4.94
CA ALA A 73 -5.30 -28.66 -5.05
C ALA A 73 -5.71 -28.56 -6.52
N ALA A 74 -6.32 -29.61 -7.06
CA ALA A 74 -6.74 -29.65 -8.46
C ALA A 74 -7.93 -28.69 -8.73
N TYR A 75 -7.90 -28.03 -9.91
CA TYR A 75 -8.99 -27.27 -10.46
C TYR A 75 -9.01 -27.44 -11.98
N GLY A 76 -9.82 -28.38 -12.45
CA GLY A 76 -9.77 -28.84 -13.85
C GLY A 76 -8.40 -29.43 -14.19
N SER A 77 -7.75 -28.88 -15.20
CA SER A 77 -6.41 -29.31 -15.66
C SER A 77 -5.25 -28.54 -15.00
N ILE A 78 -5.53 -27.66 -14.04
CA ILE A 78 -4.52 -26.90 -13.31
C ILE A 78 -4.56 -27.19 -11.82
N PHE A 79 -3.51 -26.79 -11.12
CA PHE A 79 -3.38 -26.91 -9.67
C PHE A 79 -3.27 -25.56 -9.02
N ASN A 80 -3.74 -25.45 -7.77
CA ASN A 80 -3.70 -24.18 -7.05
C ASN A 80 -3.38 -24.37 -5.56
N ASN A 81 -2.97 -23.27 -4.93
CA ASN A 81 -2.89 -23.11 -3.49
C ASN A 81 -3.32 -21.71 -3.12
N ARG A 82 -4.23 -21.57 -2.15
CA ARG A 82 -4.74 -20.28 -1.68
C ARG A 82 -3.84 -19.71 -0.59
N ILE A 83 -3.44 -18.47 -0.76
CA ILE A 83 -2.65 -17.71 0.20
C ILE A 83 -3.49 -16.51 0.66
N THR A 84 -3.44 -16.21 1.96
CA THR A 84 -4.07 -15.00 2.52
C THR A 84 -3.02 -14.19 3.25
N ARG A 85 -3.03 -12.87 3.00
CA ARG A 85 -2.17 -11.89 3.66
C ARG A 85 -3.03 -10.84 4.35
N THR A 86 -2.82 -10.67 5.64
CA THR A 86 -3.43 -9.57 6.41
C THR A 86 -2.61 -8.32 6.18
N PHE A 87 -3.27 -7.22 5.89
CA PHE A 87 -2.59 -5.92 5.79
C PHE A 87 -2.16 -5.46 7.19
N PRO A 88 -0.97 -4.85 7.33
CA PRO A 88 -0.50 -4.31 8.61
C PRO A 88 -1.40 -3.18 9.14
N GLN A 89 -2.15 -2.54 8.24
CA GLN A 89 -3.15 -1.52 8.54
C GLN A 89 -4.36 -1.75 7.64
N ALA A 90 -5.55 -1.74 8.23
CA ALA A 90 -6.79 -1.86 7.45
C ALA A 90 -7.10 -0.57 6.68
N PHE A 91 -7.66 -0.73 5.49
CA PHE A 91 -8.30 0.33 4.73
C PHE A 91 -9.73 0.57 5.23
N THR A 92 -10.31 1.73 4.96
CA THR A 92 -11.73 2.02 5.26
C THR A 92 -12.67 1.28 4.32
N GLU A 93 -12.21 1.06 3.09
CA GLU A 93 -12.94 0.41 2.03
C GLU A 93 -12.05 -0.62 1.33
N ARG A 94 -12.63 -1.41 0.44
CA ARG A 94 -11.87 -2.37 -0.39
C ARG A 94 -10.83 -1.63 -1.23
N PRO A 95 -9.51 -1.90 -1.04
CA PRO A 95 -8.47 -1.26 -1.83
C PRO A 95 -8.37 -1.86 -3.23
N PHE A 96 -7.70 -1.17 -4.14
CA PHE A 96 -7.04 -1.82 -5.27
C PHE A 96 -5.82 -2.59 -4.75
N ALA A 97 -5.64 -3.84 -5.19
CA ALA A 97 -4.46 -4.60 -4.82
C ALA A 97 -3.99 -5.52 -5.95
N SER A 98 -2.69 -5.72 -6.02
CA SER A 98 -2.04 -6.61 -6.98
C SER A 98 -0.93 -7.39 -6.29
N VAL A 99 -0.74 -8.63 -6.71
CA VAL A 99 0.32 -9.53 -6.22
C VAL A 99 0.98 -10.20 -7.40
N ASN A 100 2.31 -10.17 -7.42
CA ASN A 100 3.14 -10.94 -8.33
C ASN A 100 4.02 -11.91 -7.54
N VAL A 101 4.40 -13.01 -8.18
CA VAL A 101 5.28 -14.01 -7.58
C VAL A 101 6.46 -14.32 -8.48
N MET A 102 7.57 -14.62 -7.83
CA MET A 102 8.79 -15.16 -8.44
C MET A 102 9.05 -16.53 -7.86
N SER A 103 9.35 -17.50 -8.71
CA SER A 103 9.63 -18.88 -8.32
C SER A 103 10.47 -19.54 -9.39
N PRO A 104 11.27 -20.57 -9.05
CA PRO A 104 11.97 -21.36 -10.06
C PRO A 104 11.04 -22.20 -10.96
N GLY A 105 9.78 -22.42 -10.53
CA GLY A 105 8.75 -23.14 -11.30
C GLY A 105 7.86 -22.18 -12.12
N MET A 106 7.12 -22.75 -13.09
CA MET A 106 6.10 -22.00 -13.82
C MET A 106 4.85 -21.87 -12.95
N ILE A 107 4.75 -20.75 -12.23
CA ILE A 107 3.59 -20.40 -11.43
C ILE A 107 3.18 -18.95 -11.70
N TRP A 108 1.91 -18.67 -11.50
CA TRP A 108 1.36 -17.31 -11.55
C TRP A 108 0.32 -17.08 -10.46
N THR A 109 -0.15 -15.88 -10.33
CA THR A 109 -1.19 -15.52 -9.35
C THR A 109 -2.49 -15.14 -10.00
N THR A 110 -3.59 -15.42 -9.30
CA THR A 110 -4.90 -14.82 -9.57
C THR A 110 -5.55 -14.44 -8.25
N ILE A 111 -6.34 -13.38 -8.27
CA ILE A 111 -7.08 -12.90 -7.12
C ILE A 111 -8.55 -13.26 -7.31
N ASP A 112 -9.14 -13.96 -6.34
CA ASP A 112 -10.56 -14.26 -6.34
C ASP A 112 -11.38 -12.95 -6.25
N THR A 113 -12.59 -12.91 -6.81
CA THR A 113 -13.46 -11.72 -6.80
C THR A 113 -13.69 -11.16 -5.40
N ALA A 114 -13.84 -12.01 -4.39
CA ALA A 114 -13.95 -11.65 -2.98
C ALA A 114 -12.60 -11.68 -2.23
N GLY A 115 -11.49 -11.86 -2.95
CA GLY A 115 -10.17 -12.02 -2.35
C GLY A 115 -9.60 -10.76 -1.74
N ILE A 116 -10.03 -9.58 -2.20
CA ILE A 116 -9.58 -8.30 -1.64
C ILE A 116 -10.65 -7.79 -0.68
N GLN A 117 -10.24 -7.60 0.57
CA GLN A 117 -11.04 -7.05 1.67
C GLN A 117 -10.29 -5.85 2.27
N PRO A 118 -10.95 -4.98 3.07
CA PRO A 118 -10.27 -3.84 3.69
C PRO A 118 -9.06 -4.21 4.54
N ASN A 119 -9.04 -5.39 5.14
CA ASN A 119 -8.00 -5.83 6.08
C ASN A 119 -7.08 -6.94 5.54
N GLN A 120 -7.37 -7.48 4.34
CA GLN A 120 -6.60 -8.61 3.81
C GLN A 120 -6.70 -8.75 2.30
N ILE A 121 -5.78 -9.51 1.72
CA ILE A 121 -5.85 -10.01 0.35
C ILE A 121 -5.70 -11.52 0.36
N SER A 122 -6.57 -12.22 -0.40
CA SER A 122 -6.44 -13.64 -0.71
C SER A 122 -6.23 -13.82 -2.20
N PHE A 123 -5.23 -14.58 -2.55
CA PHE A 123 -4.87 -14.89 -3.93
C PHE A 123 -4.51 -16.37 -4.05
N ARG A 124 -4.46 -16.86 -5.27
CA ARG A 124 -4.05 -18.24 -5.55
C ARG A 124 -2.74 -18.25 -6.30
N LEU A 125 -1.85 -19.14 -5.87
CA LEU A 125 -0.76 -19.62 -6.70
C LEU A 125 -1.34 -20.68 -7.64
N ILE A 126 -1.05 -20.57 -8.92
CA ILE A 126 -1.53 -21.49 -9.94
C ILE A 126 -0.35 -22.10 -10.67
N SER A 127 -0.45 -23.40 -10.96
CA SER A 127 0.56 -24.14 -11.72
C SER A 127 -0.14 -25.08 -12.72
N PRO A 128 0.42 -25.31 -13.89
CA PRO A 128 -0.09 -26.30 -14.86
C PRO A 128 0.14 -27.74 -14.41
N VAL A 129 1.01 -27.96 -13.44
CA VAL A 129 1.34 -29.29 -12.89
C VAL A 129 1.27 -29.27 -11.37
N ALA A 130 0.99 -30.43 -10.75
CA ALA A 130 1.05 -30.56 -9.31
C ALA A 130 2.47 -30.38 -8.80
N ILE A 131 2.65 -29.49 -7.83
CA ILE A 131 3.92 -29.26 -7.14
C ILE A 131 3.78 -29.80 -5.72
N SER A 132 4.16 -31.06 -5.54
CA SER A 132 4.05 -31.77 -4.25
C SER A 132 5.22 -31.54 -3.31
N SER A 133 6.39 -31.19 -3.84
CA SER A 133 7.56 -30.77 -3.04
C SER A 133 7.55 -29.26 -2.86
N ALA A 134 7.86 -28.79 -1.65
CA ALA A 134 7.89 -27.37 -1.36
C ALA A 134 8.89 -26.62 -2.26
N ILE A 135 8.44 -25.61 -2.96
CA ILE A 135 9.27 -24.71 -3.78
C ILE A 135 9.36 -23.34 -3.12
N ALA A 136 10.49 -22.66 -3.34
CA ALA A 136 10.67 -21.29 -2.88
C ALA A 136 9.79 -20.34 -3.71
N VAL A 137 9.05 -19.50 -3.03
CA VAL A 137 8.22 -18.45 -3.63
C VAL A 137 8.57 -17.13 -2.99
N SER A 138 8.84 -16.12 -3.80
CA SER A 138 8.94 -14.73 -3.36
C SER A 138 7.77 -13.96 -3.93
N GLU A 139 6.91 -13.43 -3.07
CA GLU A 139 5.80 -12.57 -3.48
C GLU A 139 6.15 -11.10 -3.29
N ILE A 140 5.65 -10.27 -4.20
CA ILE A 140 5.68 -8.81 -4.12
C ILE A 140 4.26 -8.33 -4.34
N GLY A 141 3.76 -7.47 -3.45
CA GLY A 141 2.42 -6.94 -3.56
C GLY A 141 2.33 -5.45 -3.27
N ILE A 142 1.26 -4.88 -3.79
CA ILE A 142 0.87 -3.49 -3.54
C ILE A 142 -0.63 -3.42 -3.29
N ALA A 143 -1.04 -2.59 -2.33
CA ALA A 143 -2.43 -2.23 -2.12
C ALA A 143 -2.56 -0.71 -1.98
N ILE A 144 -3.57 -0.14 -2.63
CA ILE A 144 -3.81 1.31 -2.66
C ILE A 144 -5.29 1.55 -2.35
N GLY A 145 -5.57 2.42 -1.39
CA GLY A 145 -6.93 2.72 -0.97
C GLY A 145 -6.98 3.87 0.03
N ARG A 146 -8.08 3.95 0.77
CA ARG A 146 -8.28 4.99 1.78
C ARG A 146 -8.12 4.44 3.18
N TRP A 147 -7.60 5.28 4.10
CA TRP A 147 -7.47 4.97 5.51
C TRP A 147 -8.34 5.86 6.41
N LYS A 148 -8.92 6.92 5.85
CA LYS A 148 -9.91 7.84 6.46
C LYS A 148 -10.86 8.38 5.41
#